data_5133999596bc429e80edfa024f372dd7
#
_entry.id   5133999596bc429e80edfa024f372dd7
#
_cell.length_a   1.000
_cell.length_b   1.000
_cell.length_c   1.000
_cell.angle_alpha   90.00
_cell.angle_beta   90.00
_cell.angle_gamma   90.00
#
_symmetry.space_group_name_H-M   'P 1'
#
loop_
_entity.id
_entity.type
_entity.pdbx_description
1 polymer ?
#
loop_
_entity_poly.entity_id
_entity_poly.type
_entity_poly.pdbx_seq_one_letter_code
_entity_poly.pdbx_strand_id
1 'polypeptide(L)'
;MVTSRRMALLTGVLVGVGLLHGVAGIQPAAVSAEVAVAQAADAPPLWGTVRTASGERMEGVPVSARAVGGTITTSVFTDDQGQYFFPPFTPPLESGQYQVWAQAVGYERTLADVDLVSGQSAVHDFNLTTIDDFSHQLSGTEWLRALPADTREHRRLKEIFRVTCTECHQAGLVLQNRFDERGWRTIIDLMTEVSYHGWTGGNRRSITIEYYRDELAKYLAEARGPESGPLNVTFNPRPTGEAARHVVTEYDIPIAELENQRAFIDGSDWAEGITSGMHGAGGMHDSVVDDDGNVWITDSVRNDFRTLARLDPRTGQVTGYKLAEADGRRAQGSHGITKDRNGILWFNSSGSLARLDPATESFELYTPPRPLSVGGSLQVDGKGKIWVGNRHGALQFDPDTKEFNYFQNKTIGDGQTYGTAADRLGNGWWAQFNMDIVGHGNGTTGEVSEVHMRPPGAQDRETLLTPDDLDFFHRIGAMRFSGSVFNPGGQAPRRMFADPQGDSMWVANWWGQNLAEIDIVTLEVTYYQLPIEAHPYATAVDRNHMVWTNLSSDDAVAKLDPNTGQYTIFKLPSIGAELRHIAVDDAGGLDVWVVYREASRAARIQFRTEDELQTLKSASAN
;
A
#
# COMPACT_ATOMS: atom_id res chain seq x y z
N MET A 1 36.99 -54.73 -1.40
CA MET A 1 38.27 -54.70 -2.10
C MET A 1 38.66 -53.23 -2.15
N VAL A 2 39.53 -52.78 -1.21
CA VAL A 2 40.97 -52.59 -1.39
C VAL A 2 41.22 -51.43 -2.37
N THR A 3 41.83 -50.29 -2.06
CA THR A 3 42.83 -49.76 -1.09
C THR A 3 42.96 -48.25 -1.38
N SER A 4 42.93 -47.37 -0.45
CA SER A 4 43.98 -46.79 0.42
C SER A 4 45.22 -46.20 -0.26
N ARG A 5 45.54 -44.96 0.11
CA ARG A 5 46.77 -44.42 0.77
C ARG A 5 46.92 -42.92 0.42
N ARG A 6 46.91 -41.98 1.36
CA ARG A 6 47.96 -41.52 2.30
C ARG A 6 49.23 -41.02 1.58
N MET A 7 49.75 -39.81 1.81
CA MET A 7 50.55 -39.27 2.93
C MET A 7 51.19 -37.97 2.42
N ALA A 8 51.29 -36.90 3.03
CA ALA A 8 51.80 -36.34 4.27
C ALA A 8 53.10 -35.52 4.10
N LEU A 9 53.09 -34.35 4.71
CA LEU A 9 54.15 -33.62 5.43
C LEU A 9 55.45 -33.19 4.73
N LEU A 10 55.83 -31.91 4.88
CA LEU A 10 56.86 -31.44 5.83
C LEU A 10 57.20 -29.94 5.66
N THR A 11 57.02 -29.24 6.73
CA THR A 11 57.80 -28.19 7.40
C THR A 11 59.12 -27.69 6.83
N GLY A 12 59.33 -26.37 6.97
CA GLY A 12 60.65 -25.73 6.92
C GLY A 12 60.60 -24.26 7.33
N VAL A 13 60.92 -23.99 8.60
CA VAL A 13 61.22 -22.69 9.18
C VAL A 13 62.65 -22.30 8.86
N LEU A 14 62.95 -21.07 8.50
CA LEU A 14 64.23 -20.42 8.77
C LEU A 14 64.09 -18.90 8.90
N VAL A 15 64.60 -18.45 10.03
CA VAL A 15 64.77 -17.04 10.47
C VAL A 15 66.04 -16.50 9.84
N GLY A 16 66.01 -15.23 9.41
CA GLY A 16 67.18 -14.50 9.00
C GLY A 16 66.99 -12.99 9.24
N VAL A 17 67.61 -12.49 10.26
CA VAL A 17 67.74 -11.04 10.60
C VAL A 17 68.86 -10.44 9.72
N GLY A 18 68.57 -9.28 9.13
CA GLY A 18 69.58 -8.48 8.46
C GLY A 18 69.16 -7.01 8.38
N LEU A 19 69.66 -6.20 9.27
CA LEU A 19 69.65 -4.72 9.19
C LEU A 19 70.59 -4.24 8.12
N LEU A 20 70.11 -3.32 7.26
CA LEU A 20 70.95 -2.30 6.65
C LEU A 20 70.14 -1.07 6.20
N HIS A 21 70.65 0.07 6.60
CA HIS A 21 70.16 1.42 6.33
C HIS A 21 70.31 1.80 4.83
N GLY A 22 69.35 2.50 4.27
CA GLY A 22 69.45 3.17 2.97
C GLY A 22 68.37 4.21 2.78
N VAL A 23 68.79 5.44 2.67
CA VAL A 23 68.07 6.70 2.65
C VAL A 23 67.37 6.93 1.30
N ALA A 24 66.17 7.54 1.38
CA ALA A 24 65.51 8.49 0.46
C ALA A 24 65.09 8.06 -0.93
N GLY A 25 63.81 8.25 -1.15
CA GLY A 25 63.16 8.30 -2.46
C GLY A 25 61.66 8.47 -2.32
N ILE A 26 61.17 9.68 -1.96
CA ILE A 26 59.76 10.02 -1.99
C ILE A 26 59.37 10.17 -3.46
N GLN A 27 58.58 9.26 -3.99
CA GLN A 27 57.78 9.48 -5.21
C GLN A 27 56.33 9.66 -4.84
N PRO A 28 55.69 10.80 -5.15
CA PRO A 28 54.26 10.97 -4.97
C PRO A 28 53.56 10.57 -6.29
N ALA A 29 53.04 9.33 -6.33
CA ALA A 29 52.16 8.94 -7.41
C ALA A 29 51.31 7.71 -6.99
N ALA A 30 50.33 7.92 -6.12
CA ALA A 30 49.29 6.94 -5.89
C ALA A 30 48.00 7.50 -5.23
N VAL A 31 47.87 8.85 -5.14
CA VAL A 31 46.68 9.45 -4.45
C VAL A 31 45.60 9.88 -5.44
N SER A 32 45.91 10.00 -6.73
CA SER A 32 44.93 10.52 -7.71
C SER A 32 44.03 9.46 -8.38
N ALA A 33 44.33 8.16 -8.26
CA ALA A 33 43.56 7.14 -8.92
C ALA A 33 42.38 6.58 -8.03
N GLU A 34 42.58 6.58 -6.71
CA GLU A 34 41.49 6.12 -5.79
C GLU A 34 40.40 7.22 -5.63
N VAL A 35 40.75 8.50 -5.66
CA VAL A 35 39.77 9.59 -5.57
C VAL A 35 38.92 9.68 -6.84
N ALA A 36 39.48 9.37 -8.01
CA ALA A 36 38.74 9.40 -9.28
C ALA A 36 37.75 8.18 -9.42
N VAL A 37 38.09 7.03 -8.83
CA VAL A 37 37.21 5.84 -8.86
C VAL A 37 36.06 5.99 -7.87
N ALA A 38 36.27 6.57 -6.69
CA ALA A 38 35.20 6.88 -5.74
C ALA A 38 34.22 7.93 -6.30
N GLN A 39 34.70 8.97 -6.98
CA GLN A 39 33.85 9.99 -7.60
C GLN A 39 32.99 9.46 -8.75
N ALA A 40 33.44 8.42 -9.47
CA ALA A 40 32.66 7.81 -10.55
C ALA A 40 31.56 6.84 -10.03
N ALA A 41 31.70 6.32 -8.80
CA ALA A 41 30.72 5.42 -8.20
C ALA A 41 29.52 6.16 -7.57
N ASP A 42 29.66 7.45 -7.25
CA ASP A 42 28.62 8.25 -6.60
C ASP A 42 27.81 9.12 -7.58
N ALA A 43 28.19 9.15 -8.87
CA ALA A 43 27.49 9.95 -9.87
C ALA A 43 26.12 9.31 -10.22
N PRO A 44 25.04 10.13 -10.32
CA PRO A 44 23.72 9.60 -10.71
C PRO A 44 23.78 9.01 -12.13
N PRO A 45 23.23 7.80 -12.37
CA PRO A 45 23.22 7.22 -13.72
C PRO A 45 22.38 8.03 -14.72
N LEU A 46 21.34 8.73 -14.21
CA LEU A 46 20.49 9.62 -14.98
C LEU A 46 20.04 10.79 -14.11
N TRP A 47 20.09 11.99 -14.67
CA TRP A 47 19.59 13.20 -14.03
C TRP A 47 19.13 14.23 -15.07
N GLY A 48 18.54 15.34 -14.63
CA GLY A 48 18.10 16.42 -15.49
C GLY A 48 17.17 17.39 -14.79
N THR A 49 16.45 18.20 -15.57
CA THR A 49 15.49 19.20 -15.07
C THR A 49 14.11 19.00 -15.68
N VAL A 50 13.07 19.38 -14.93
CA VAL A 50 11.69 19.47 -15.43
C VAL A 50 11.23 20.92 -15.36
N ARG A 51 10.71 21.44 -16.48
CA ARG A 51 10.21 22.81 -16.62
C ARG A 51 8.87 22.81 -17.34
N THR A 52 8.14 23.89 -17.16
CA THR A 52 7.01 24.20 -18.05
C THR A 52 7.52 24.63 -19.43
N ALA A 53 6.65 24.63 -20.44
CA ALA A 53 6.97 25.17 -21.76
C ALA A 53 7.37 26.66 -21.73
N SER A 54 6.99 27.42 -20.68
CA SER A 54 7.43 28.80 -20.45
C SER A 54 8.79 28.91 -19.76
N GLY A 55 9.42 27.77 -19.39
CA GLY A 55 10.73 27.72 -18.75
C GLY A 55 10.69 27.78 -17.21
N GLU A 56 9.52 27.80 -16.58
CA GLU A 56 9.36 27.77 -15.12
C GLU A 56 9.77 26.40 -14.56
N ARG A 57 10.53 26.38 -13.47
CA ARG A 57 10.96 25.17 -12.78
C ARG A 57 9.79 24.50 -12.06
N MET A 58 9.73 23.18 -12.09
CA MET A 58 8.63 22.42 -11.49
C MET A 58 9.15 21.51 -10.38
N GLU A 59 8.80 21.81 -9.12
CA GLU A 59 9.07 20.95 -7.97
C GLU A 59 8.01 19.84 -7.85
N GLY A 60 8.42 18.65 -7.33
CA GLY A 60 7.54 17.55 -7.00
C GLY A 60 6.94 16.83 -8.21
N VAL A 61 7.58 16.90 -9.37
CA VAL A 61 7.17 16.17 -10.57
C VAL A 61 7.84 14.79 -10.57
N PRO A 62 7.10 13.68 -10.64
CA PRO A 62 7.68 12.36 -10.83
C PRO A 62 8.34 12.24 -12.20
N VAL A 63 9.57 11.75 -12.19
CA VAL A 63 10.31 11.29 -13.36
C VAL A 63 10.57 9.81 -13.20
N SER A 64 10.08 9.02 -14.13
CA SER A 64 10.12 7.57 -14.10
C SER A 64 11.01 7.02 -15.21
N ALA A 65 11.74 5.95 -14.93
CA ALA A 65 12.60 5.26 -15.88
C ALA A 65 12.34 3.75 -15.83
N ARG A 66 12.15 3.14 -17.00
CA ARG A 66 11.93 1.70 -17.18
C ARG A 66 12.78 1.18 -18.33
N ALA A 67 13.54 0.13 -18.08
CA ALA A 67 14.29 -0.54 -19.13
C ALA A 67 13.34 -1.11 -20.20
N VAL A 68 13.72 -1.03 -21.46
CA VAL A 68 12.92 -1.56 -22.56
C VAL A 68 12.72 -3.07 -22.38
N GLY A 69 11.47 -3.50 -22.28
CA GLY A 69 11.10 -4.90 -21.97
C GLY A 69 11.27 -5.30 -20.50
N GLY A 70 11.65 -4.38 -19.62
CA GLY A 70 11.78 -4.63 -18.18
C GLY A 70 10.43 -4.66 -17.44
N THR A 71 10.47 -5.14 -16.21
CA THR A 71 9.32 -5.23 -15.28
C THR A 71 9.47 -4.32 -14.06
N ILE A 72 10.56 -3.55 -13.99
CA ILE A 72 10.88 -2.64 -12.91
C ILE A 72 10.81 -1.21 -13.43
N THR A 73 10.10 -0.35 -12.72
CA THR A 73 10.06 1.10 -12.97
C THR A 73 10.59 1.81 -11.74
N THR A 74 11.63 2.62 -11.89
CA THR A 74 12.13 3.48 -10.81
C THR A 74 11.69 4.91 -11.06
N SER A 75 11.21 5.60 -10.03
CA SER A 75 10.74 6.98 -10.10
C SER A 75 11.36 7.82 -9.00
N VAL A 76 11.75 9.03 -9.37
CA VAL A 76 12.25 10.08 -8.47
C VAL A 76 11.43 11.34 -8.67
N PHE A 77 11.46 12.25 -7.70
CA PHE A 77 10.72 13.51 -7.77
C PHE A 77 11.68 14.68 -7.87
N THR A 78 11.28 15.71 -8.62
CA THR A 78 12.05 16.93 -8.76
C THR A 78 12.09 17.74 -7.47
N ASP A 79 13.23 18.36 -7.20
CA ASP A 79 13.45 19.28 -6.10
C ASP A 79 12.92 20.71 -6.39
N ASP A 80 13.17 21.65 -5.47
CA ASP A 80 12.80 23.07 -5.58
C ASP A 80 13.47 23.81 -6.76
N GLN A 81 14.53 23.24 -7.35
CA GLN A 81 15.17 23.73 -8.56
C GLN A 81 14.64 23.06 -9.83
N GLY A 82 13.65 22.16 -9.71
CA GLY A 82 13.13 21.36 -10.79
C GLY A 82 14.12 20.28 -11.26
N GLN A 83 15.12 19.93 -10.44
CA GLN A 83 16.13 18.93 -10.76
C GLN A 83 15.72 17.56 -10.23
N TYR A 84 16.06 16.51 -10.97
CA TYR A 84 15.87 15.13 -10.56
C TYR A 84 17.14 14.32 -10.70
N PHE A 85 17.34 13.33 -9.82
CA PHE A 85 18.55 12.51 -9.78
C PHE A 85 18.15 11.06 -9.44
N PHE A 86 18.46 10.13 -10.35
CA PHE A 86 18.32 8.71 -10.04
C PHE A 86 19.49 8.26 -9.17
N PRO A 87 19.21 7.63 -8.02
CA PRO A 87 20.25 7.19 -7.12
C PRO A 87 20.93 5.90 -7.60
N PRO A 88 22.18 5.63 -7.17
CA PRO A 88 22.90 4.41 -7.51
C PRO A 88 22.56 3.21 -6.60
N PHE A 89 21.46 3.25 -5.83
CA PHE A 89 21.10 2.15 -4.93
C PHE A 89 20.10 1.15 -5.53
N THR A 90 19.88 0.03 -4.86
CA THR A 90 19.24 -1.18 -5.33
C THR A 90 17.72 -1.07 -5.54
N PRO A 91 17.20 -1.49 -6.71
CA PRO A 91 17.99 -1.83 -7.89
C PRO A 91 18.46 -0.56 -8.61
N PRO A 92 19.75 -0.44 -8.94
CA PRO A 92 20.25 0.69 -9.70
C PRO A 92 19.73 0.65 -11.14
N LEU A 93 19.71 1.79 -11.82
CA LEU A 93 19.53 1.79 -13.27
C LEU A 93 20.81 1.25 -13.92
N GLU A 94 20.70 0.08 -14.51
CA GLU A 94 21.81 -0.57 -15.21
C GLU A 94 22.02 0.04 -16.61
N SER A 95 23.16 -0.30 -17.27
CA SER A 95 23.38 0.09 -18.66
C SER A 95 22.35 -0.58 -19.59
N GLY A 96 21.80 0.19 -20.53
CA GLY A 96 20.78 -0.29 -21.47
C GLY A 96 19.88 0.82 -21.98
N GLN A 97 18.89 0.44 -22.77
CA GLN A 97 17.89 1.35 -23.29
C GLN A 97 16.73 1.49 -22.30
N TYR A 98 16.37 2.73 -22.02
CA TYR A 98 15.29 3.08 -21.11
C TYR A 98 14.27 3.98 -21.80
N GLN A 99 13.00 3.73 -21.49
CA GLN A 99 11.96 4.72 -21.64
C GLN A 99 11.88 5.55 -20.36
N VAL A 100 12.02 6.86 -20.50
CA VAL A 100 11.99 7.82 -19.38
C VAL A 100 10.84 8.79 -19.62
N TRP A 101 10.07 9.12 -18.59
CA TRP A 101 8.96 10.06 -18.72
C TRP A 101 8.79 10.95 -17.50
N ALA A 102 8.25 12.14 -17.73
CA ALA A 102 7.79 13.05 -16.69
C ALA A 102 6.31 13.37 -16.90
N GLN A 103 5.56 13.52 -15.82
CA GLN A 103 4.14 13.87 -15.87
C GLN A 103 3.70 14.64 -14.62
N ALA A 104 2.72 15.52 -14.80
CA ALA A 104 2.12 16.27 -13.70
C ALA A 104 0.65 16.53 -14.04
N VAL A 105 -0.20 16.70 -13.02
CA VAL A 105 -1.62 17.04 -13.23
C VAL A 105 -1.73 18.36 -13.99
N GLY A 106 -2.52 18.39 -15.06
CA GLY A 106 -2.68 19.55 -15.95
C GLY A 106 -1.64 19.65 -17.06
N TYR A 107 -0.77 18.63 -17.18
CA TYR A 107 0.28 18.60 -18.22
C TYR A 107 0.24 17.28 -18.98
N GLU A 108 0.68 17.33 -20.25
CA GLU A 108 0.88 16.17 -21.08
C GLU A 108 2.07 15.34 -20.57
N ARG A 109 1.93 14.01 -20.54
CA ARG A 109 3.04 13.10 -20.27
C ARG A 109 4.10 13.24 -21.38
N THR A 110 5.33 13.55 -21.01
CA THR A 110 6.45 13.66 -21.94
C THR A 110 7.37 12.46 -21.80
N LEU A 111 7.62 11.75 -22.91
CA LEU A 111 8.46 10.56 -22.97
C LEU A 111 9.75 10.82 -23.75
N ALA A 112 10.80 10.09 -23.37
CA ALA A 112 12.09 10.06 -24.07
C ALA A 112 12.69 8.66 -24.00
N ASP A 113 13.40 8.27 -25.05
CA ASP A 113 14.27 7.10 -25.04
C ASP A 113 15.67 7.54 -24.66
N VAL A 114 16.27 6.89 -23.65
CA VAL A 114 17.59 7.24 -23.12
C VAL A 114 18.44 5.99 -23.06
N ASP A 115 19.64 6.08 -23.63
CA ASP A 115 20.66 5.03 -23.54
C ASP A 115 21.57 5.29 -22.34
N LEU A 116 21.57 4.37 -21.36
CA LEU A 116 22.47 4.41 -20.21
C LEU A 116 23.73 3.60 -20.50
N VAL A 117 24.89 4.22 -20.27
CA VAL A 117 26.21 3.60 -20.48
C VAL A 117 26.90 3.43 -19.12
N SER A 118 27.44 2.26 -18.86
CA SER A 118 28.12 1.96 -17.60
C SER A 118 29.25 2.96 -17.31
N GLY A 119 29.24 3.54 -16.10
CA GLY A 119 30.22 4.53 -15.65
C GLY A 119 30.05 5.93 -16.25
N GLN A 120 28.93 6.21 -16.92
CA GLN A 120 28.61 7.54 -17.44
C GLN A 120 27.24 8.00 -16.91
N SER A 121 27.12 9.28 -16.61
CA SER A 121 25.84 9.93 -16.30
C SER A 121 25.15 10.38 -17.57
N ALA A 122 23.92 9.98 -17.79
CA ALA A 122 23.05 10.54 -18.81
C ALA A 122 22.32 11.78 -18.29
N VAL A 123 22.11 12.76 -19.17
CA VAL A 123 21.36 13.98 -18.84
C VAL A 123 20.19 14.12 -19.78
N HIS A 124 18.98 14.29 -19.21
CA HIS A 124 17.79 14.55 -20.01
C HIS A 124 16.88 15.58 -19.34
N ASP A 125 16.52 16.63 -20.06
CA ASP A 125 15.63 17.70 -19.59
C ASP A 125 14.24 17.54 -20.18
N PHE A 126 13.21 17.73 -19.36
CA PHE A 126 11.80 17.69 -19.77
C PHE A 126 11.19 19.10 -19.79
N ASN A 127 10.41 19.39 -20.84
CA ASN A 127 9.55 20.57 -20.93
C ASN A 127 8.12 20.10 -21.05
N LEU A 128 7.32 20.33 -19.99
CA LEU A 128 5.93 19.87 -19.94
C LEU A 128 4.99 20.91 -20.57
N THR A 129 4.07 20.43 -21.40
CA THR A 129 3.04 21.23 -22.07
C THR A 129 1.72 21.07 -21.31
N THR A 130 0.99 22.16 -21.10
CA THR A 130 -0.32 22.15 -20.44
C THR A 130 -1.38 21.51 -21.36
N ILE A 131 -2.35 20.84 -20.72
CA ILE A 131 -3.54 20.27 -21.38
C ILE A 131 -4.82 20.90 -20.82
N ASP A 132 -5.86 20.97 -21.62
CA ASP A 132 -7.15 21.54 -21.22
C ASP A 132 -7.99 20.53 -20.41
N ASP A 133 -8.00 19.26 -20.80
CA ASP A 133 -8.70 18.19 -20.08
C ASP A 133 -7.71 17.30 -19.34
N PHE A 134 -7.62 17.53 -18.03
CA PHE A 134 -6.80 16.75 -17.10
C PHE A 134 -7.65 15.84 -16.20
N SER A 135 -8.92 15.68 -16.49
CA SER A 135 -9.85 14.97 -15.61
C SER A 135 -9.41 13.53 -15.30
N HIS A 136 -8.78 12.86 -16.27
CA HIS A 136 -8.26 11.50 -16.08
C HIS A 136 -7.05 11.42 -15.14
N GLN A 137 -6.37 12.54 -14.89
CA GLN A 137 -5.15 12.59 -14.05
C GLN A 137 -5.45 12.82 -12.57
N LEU A 138 -6.73 12.99 -12.20
CA LEU A 138 -7.14 13.30 -10.83
C LEU A 138 -7.14 12.06 -9.93
N SER A 139 -6.67 12.22 -8.70
CA SER A 139 -6.80 11.20 -7.65
C SER A 139 -8.26 11.03 -7.21
N GLY A 140 -8.55 9.92 -6.53
CA GLY A 140 -9.90 9.62 -6.07
C GLY A 140 -10.48 10.69 -5.14
N THR A 141 -9.66 11.33 -4.30
CA THR A 141 -10.14 12.39 -3.40
C THR A 141 -10.25 13.75 -4.08
N GLU A 142 -9.42 14.06 -5.07
CA GLU A 142 -9.63 15.24 -5.92
C GLU A 142 -10.97 15.15 -6.65
N TRP A 143 -11.32 13.98 -7.17
CA TRP A 143 -12.63 13.71 -7.73
C TRP A 143 -13.76 13.90 -6.72
N LEU A 144 -13.61 13.36 -5.50
CA LEU A 144 -14.62 13.52 -4.44
C LEU A 144 -14.81 14.99 -4.07
N ARG A 145 -13.71 15.74 -3.93
CA ARG A 145 -13.79 17.17 -3.61
C ARG A 145 -14.50 17.99 -4.68
N ALA A 146 -14.31 17.63 -5.94
CA ALA A 146 -14.94 18.29 -7.09
C ALA A 146 -16.46 18.09 -7.18
N LEU A 147 -17.03 17.11 -6.47
CA LEU A 147 -18.48 16.90 -6.42
C LEU A 147 -19.19 18.05 -5.74
N PRO A 148 -20.39 18.46 -6.21
CA PRO A 148 -21.20 19.51 -5.59
C PRO A 148 -21.45 19.25 -4.09
N ALA A 149 -21.26 20.28 -3.26
CA ALA A 149 -21.46 20.22 -1.81
C ALA A 149 -21.98 21.56 -1.23
N ASP A 150 -22.49 22.44 -2.06
CA ASP A 150 -22.94 23.80 -1.72
C ASP A 150 -24.24 23.79 -0.91
N THR A 151 -25.16 22.86 -1.18
CA THR A 151 -26.40 22.68 -0.42
C THR A 151 -26.30 21.57 0.62
N ARG A 152 -27.23 21.54 1.59
CA ARG A 152 -27.32 20.40 2.52
C ARG A 152 -27.57 19.08 1.78
N GLU A 153 -28.43 19.12 0.75
CA GLU A 153 -28.74 17.94 -0.05
C GLU A 153 -27.53 17.44 -0.82
N HIS A 154 -26.76 18.33 -1.45
CA HIS A 154 -25.51 17.94 -2.12
C HIS A 154 -24.50 17.34 -1.15
N ARG A 155 -24.30 17.92 0.05
CA ARG A 155 -23.41 17.33 1.07
C ARG A 155 -23.88 15.94 1.50
N ARG A 156 -25.20 15.76 1.67
CA ARG A 156 -25.79 14.47 2.00
C ARG A 156 -25.52 13.44 0.90
N LEU A 157 -25.82 13.76 -0.35
CA LEU A 157 -25.64 12.84 -1.49
C LEU A 157 -24.17 12.56 -1.79
N LYS A 158 -23.29 13.55 -1.62
CA LYS A 158 -21.85 13.36 -1.69
C LYS A 158 -21.36 12.36 -0.65
N GLU A 159 -21.85 12.46 0.58
CA GLU A 159 -21.49 11.51 1.65
C GLU A 159 -22.04 10.11 1.36
N ILE A 160 -23.31 10.01 0.92
CA ILE A 160 -23.89 8.72 0.49
C ILE A 160 -23.06 8.11 -0.65
N PHE A 161 -22.70 8.91 -1.67
CA PHE A 161 -21.83 8.46 -2.75
C PHE A 161 -20.48 7.97 -2.22
N ARG A 162 -19.84 8.74 -1.33
CA ARG A 162 -18.55 8.41 -0.74
C ARG A 162 -18.59 7.05 -0.04
N VAL A 163 -19.56 6.81 0.83
CA VAL A 163 -19.63 5.56 1.61
C VAL A 163 -20.20 4.37 0.85
N THR A 164 -20.86 4.58 -0.29
CA THR A 164 -21.44 3.48 -1.06
C THR A 164 -20.66 3.12 -2.32
N CYS A 165 -20.09 4.12 -3.01
CA CYS A 165 -19.44 3.92 -4.31
C CYS A 165 -17.93 3.80 -4.24
N THR A 166 -17.27 4.24 -3.15
CA THR A 166 -15.80 4.22 -3.05
C THR A 166 -15.24 3.15 -2.12
N GLU A 167 -16.06 2.20 -1.72
CA GLU A 167 -15.58 1.05 -0.95
C GLU A 167 -14.75 0.09 -1.79
N CYS A 168 -15.21 -0.15 -3.01
CA CYS A 168 -14.72 -1.21 -3.88
C CYS A 168 -13.62 -0.73 -4.84
N HIS A 169 -13.66 0.55 -5.20
CA HIS A 169 -12.74 1.20 -6.14
C HIS A 169 -12.66 2.71 -5.86
N GLN A 170 -11.66 3.36 -6.40
CA GLN A 170 -11.51 4.81 -6.26
C GLN A 170 -12.66 5.58 -6.94
N ALA A 171 -12.99 6.76 -6.41
CA ALA A 171 -14.03 7.63 -6.96
C ALA A 171 -13.81 8.00 -8.43
N GLY A 172 -12.54 8.13 -8.85
CA GLY A 172 -12.18 8.45 -10.22
C GLY A 172 -12.69 7.44 -11.23
N LEU A 173 -12.74 6.13 -10.91
CA LEU A 173 -13.30 5.11 -11.78
C LEU A 173 -14.75 5.42 -12.17
N VAL A 174 -15.54 5.93 -11.24
CA VAL A 174 -16.93 6.34 -11.48
C VAL A 174 -16.96 7.69 -12.19
N LEU A 175 -16.30 8.69 -11.62
CA LEU A 175 -16.47 10.10 -11.96
C LEU A 175 -15.73 10.54 -13.22
N GLN A 176 -14.77 9.77 -13.73
CA GLN A 176 -14.17 10.00 -15.05
C GLN A 176 -15.20 9.80 -16.20
N ASN A 177 -16.30 9.09 -15.95
CA ASN A 177 -17.37 8.86 -16.91
C ASN A 177 -18.38 10.01 -16.91
N ARG A 178 -19.08 10.19 -18.04
CA ARG A 178 -20.10 11.22 -18.23
C ARG A 178 -21.37 10.58 -18.79
N PHE A 179 -22.37 10.38 -17.93
CA PHE A 179 -23.66 9.82 -18.34
C PHE A 179 -24.79 10.78 -17.97
N ASP A 180 -25.87 10.76 -18.76
CA ASP A 180 -27.13 11.35 -18.37
C ASP A 180 -27.77 10.58 -17.18
N GLU A 181 -28.86 11.07 -16.62
CA GLU A 181 -29.52 10.43 -15.49
C GLU A 181 -29.91 8.97 -15.78
N ARG A 182 -30.34 8.67 -17.00
CA ARG A 182 -30.69 7.30 -17.39
C ARG A 182 -29.45 6.39 -17.42
N GLY A 183 -28.37 6.89 -17.97
CA GLY A 183 -27.08 6.18 -18.02
C GLY A 183 -26.55 5.90 -16.61
N TRP A 184 -26.55 6.91 -15.74
CA TRP A 184 -26.15 6.72 -14.33
C TRP A 184 -27.03 5.71 -13.61
N ARG A 185 -28.36 5.77 -13.80
CA ARG A 185 -29.28 4.78 -13.23
C ARG A 185 -28.94 3.36 -13.67
N THR A 186 -28.60 3.18 -14.98
CA THR A 186 -28.22 1.87 -15.53
C THR A 186 -26.93 1.34 -14.91
N ILE A 187 -25.90 2.20 -14.72
CA ILE A 187 -24.64 1.80 -14.06
C ILE A 187 -24.87 1.47 -12.59
N ILE A 188 -25.67 2.26 -11.88
CA ILE A 188 -26.03 1.99 -10.48
C ILE A 188 -26.79 0.66 -10.37
N ASP A 189 -27.73 0.37 -11.26
CA ASP A 189 -28.43 -0.92 -11.30
C ASP A 189 -27.44 -2.08 -11.50
N LEU A 190 -26.46 -1.94 -12.39
CA LEU A 190 -25.41 -2.93 -12.57
C LEU A 190 -24.60 -3.12 -11.28
N MET A 191 -24.24 -2.04 -10.60
CA MET A 191 -23.48 -2.11 -9.33
C MET A 191 -24.26 -2.80 -8.20
N THR A 192 -25.59 -2.74 -8.19
CA THR A 192 -26.39 -3.49 -7.22
C THR A 192 -26.27 -5.01 -7.39
N GLU A 193 -25.94 -5.47 -8.59
CA GLU A 193 -25.85 -6.89 -8.94
C GLU A 193 -24.42 -7.44 -8.87
N VAL A 194 -23.40 -6.56 -8.83
CA VAL A 194 -22.01 -6.98 -8.75
C VAL A 194 -21.71 -7.56 -7.37
N SER A 195 -21.36 -8.84 -7.35
CA SER A 195 -20.86 -9.49 -6.14
C SER A 195 -19.39 -9.17 -5.95
N TYR A 196 -19.06 -8.39 -4.93
CA TYR A 196 -17.69 -8.05 -4.63
C TYR A 196 -16.99 -9.17 -3.83
N HIS A 197 -16.11 -9.93 -4.48
CA HIS A 197 -15.11 -10.86 -3.92
C HIS A 197 -15.52 -11.73 -2.71
N GLY A 198 -16.72 -12.23 -2.66
CA GLY A 198 -17.14 -13.10 -1.57
C GLY A 198 -17.30 -12.42 -0.21
N TRP A 199 -16.99 -11.14 -0.09
CA TRP A 199 -17.22 -10.32 1.12
C TRP A 199 -18.71 -10.18 1.40
N THR A 200 -19.50 -10.12 0.37
CA THR A 200 -20.97 -9.97 0.45
C THR A 200 -21.71 -11.28 0.71
N GLY A 201 -20.98 -12.38 0.88
CA GLY A 201 -21.60 -13.68 1.15
C GLY A 201 -22.50 -14.22 0.03
N GLY A 202 -22.18 -13.89 -1.23
CA GLY A 202 -22.92 -14.36 -2.40
C GLY A 202 -24.06 -13.41 -2.82
N ASN A 203 -24.68 -13.67 -3.92
CA ASN A 203 -25.75 -12.99 -4.70
C ASN A 203 -26.74 -12.07 -3.95
N ARG A 204 -26.30 -11.26 -3.00
CA ARG A 204 -27.13 -10.28 -2.33
C ARG A 204 -26.95 -8.94 -2.99
N ARG A 205 -28.05 -8.36 -3.46
CA ARG A 205 -28.09 -6.98 -3.96
C ARG A 205 -27.70 -6.02 -2.84
N SER A 206 -26.97 -4.98 -3.20
CA SER A 206 -26.68 -3.90 -2.25
C SER A 206 -27.95 -3.08 -2.00
N ILE A 207 -28.58 -3.31 -0.86
CA ILE A 207 -29.82 -2.60 -0.49
C ILE A 207 -29.60 -1.09 -0.32
N THR A 208 -28.42 -0.66 0.07
CA THR A 208 -28.09 0.76 0.22
C THR A 208 -27.99 1.44 -1.14
N ILE A 209 -27.26 0.86 -2.10
CA ILE A 209 -27.16 1.39 -3.44
C ILE A 209 -28.54 1.39 -4.13
N GLU A 210 -29.33 0.33 -3.91
CA GLU A 210 -30.69 0.22 -4.46
C GLU A 210 -31.63 1.31 -3.89
N TYR A 211 -31.53 1.58 -2.57
CA TYR A 211 -32.35 2.59 -1.92
C TYR A 211 -32.07 4.01 -2.43
N TYR A 212 -30.80 4.36 -2.62
CA TYR A 212 -30.39 5.69 -3.07
C TYR A 212 -30.25 5.81 -4.60
N ARG A 213 -30.58 4.79 -5.37
CA ARG A 213 -30.36 4.71 -6.81
C ARG A 213 -30.79 5.96 -7.57
N ASP A 214 -32.04 6.39 -7.37
CA ASP A 214 -32.64 7.49 -8.15
C ASP A 214 -32.06 8.85 -7.74
N GLU A 215 -31.81 9.06 -6.45
CA GLU A 215 -31.20 10.28 -5.94
C GLU A 215 -29.74 10.41 -6.39
N LEU A 216 -28.98 9.31 -6.30
CA LEU A 216 -27.59 9.28 -6.77
C LEU A 216 -27.51 9.45 -8.30
N ALA A 217 -28.39 8.84 -9.08
CA ALA A 217 -28.38 8.98 -10.53
C ALA A 217 -28.62 10.45 -10.94
N LYS A 218 -29.56 11.12 -10.29
CA LYS A 218 -29.85 12.54 -10.52
C LYS A 218 -28.65 13.43 -10.10
N TYR A 219 -28.10 13.21 -8.91
CA TYR A 219 -26.94 13.95 -8.40
C TYR A 219 -25.71 13.78 -9.30
N LEU A 220 -25.42 12.55 -9.74
CA LEU A 220 -24.31 12.28 -10.63
C LEU A 220 -24.52 12.86 -12.03
N ALA A 221 -25.76 12.87 -12.54
CA ALA A 221 -26.08 13.52 -13.82
C ALA A 221 -25.90 15.05 -13.75
N GLU A 222 -26.22 15.67 -12.62
CA GLU A 222 -25.95 17.10 -12.38
C GLU A 222 -24.43 17.37 -12.33
N ALA A 223 -23.68 16.54 -11.59
CA ALA A 223 -22.25 16.71 -11.41
C ALA A 223 -21.42 16.31 -12.62
N ARG A 224 -21.80 15.22 -13.31
CA ARG A 224 -21.03 14.54 -14.37
C ARG A 224 -21.87 14.16 -15.58
N GLY A 225 -22.96 14.86 -15.84
CA GLY A 225 -23.72 14.67 -17.07
C GLY A 225 -22.99 15.18 -18.30
N PRO A 226 -23.44 14.83 -19.52
CA PRO A 226 -22.87 15.34 -20.77
C PRO A 226 -22.86 16.86 -20.86
N GLU A 227 -23.87 17.50 -20.29
CA GLU A 227 -24.08 18.96 -20.28
C GLU A 227 -23.55 19.64 -19.03
N SER A 228 -22.93 18.88 -18.08
CA SER A 228 -22.38 19.50 -16.86
C SER A 228 -21.19 20.41 -17.22
N GLY A 229 -21.06 21.51 -16.49
CA GLY A 229 -19.95 22.45 -16.64
C GLY A 229 -18.58 21.85 -16.28
N PRO A 230 -17.50 22.63 -16.39
CA PRO A 230 -16.18 22.20 -15.95
C PRO A 230 -16.18 21.88 -14.46
N LEU A 231 -15.34 20.92 -14.08
CA LEU A 231 -15.15 20.56 -12.67
C LEU A 231 -14.47 21.69 -11.89
N ASN A 232 -14.98 21.96 -10.70
CA ASN A 232 -14.31 22.84 -9.75
C ASN A 232 -13.31 22.00 -8.93
N VAL A 233 -12.09 21.82 -9.43
CA VAL A 233 -11.07 20.95 -8.82
C VAL A 233 -10.19 21.76 -7.88
N THR A 234 -10.02 21.26 -6.66
CA THR A 234 -8.95 21.66 -5.75
C THR A 234 -7.89 20.58 -5.78
N PHE A 235 -6.73 20.91 -6.33
CA PHE A 235 -5.63 19.96 -6.47
C PHE A 235 -4.96 19.65 -5.12
N ASN A 236 -4.53 18.40 -4.97
CA ASN A 236 -3.57 18.05 -3.94
C ASN A 236 -2.23 18.75 -4.27
N PRO A 237 -1.53 19.30 -3.28
CA PRO A 237 -0.23 19.91 -3.52
C PRO A 237 0.76 18.85 -4.04
N ARG A 238 1.65 19.28 -4.94
CA ARG A 238 2.79 18.43 -5.32
C ARG A 238 3.72 18.27 -4.12
N PRO A 239 4.41 17.11 -3.99
CA PRO A 239 5.34 16.90 -2.89
C PRO A 239 6.48 17.93 -2.94
N THR A 240 6.87 18.43 -1.76
CA THR A 240 7.96 19.41 -1.59
C THR A 240 8.86 19.02 -0.45
N GLY A 241 10.10 19.50 -0.45
CA GLY A 241 11.05 19.26 0.63
C GLY A 241 11.29 17.77 0.89
N GLU A 242 11.07 17.30 2.13
CA GLU A 242 11.21 15.87 2.49
C GLU A 242 10.34 14.97 1.60
N ALA A 243 9.11 15.39 1.36
CA ALA A 243 8.15 14.62 0.56
C ALA A 243 8.53 14.46 -0.92
N ALA A 244 9.50 15.25 -1.44
CA ALA A 244 10.03 15.13 -2.80
C ALA A 244 11.35 14.32 -2.88
N ARG A 245 11.88 13.86 -1.74
CA ARG A 245 13.17 13.16 -1.70
C ARG A 245 13.09 11.64 -1.80
N HIS A 246 11.89 11.07 -1.73
CA HIS A 246 11.73 9.62 -1.82
C HIS A 246 11.96 9.10 -3.24
N VAL A 247 12.26 7.81 -3.31
CA VAL A 247 12.42 7.04 -4.55
C VAL A 247 11.42 5.90 -4.51
N VAL A 248 10.66 5.72 -5.59
CA VAL A 248 9.70 4.63 -5.70
C VAL A 248 10.18 3.65 -6.76
N THR A 249 10.31 2.39 -6.39
CA THR A 249 10.57 1.30 -7.32
C THR A 249 9.33 0.42 -7.40
N GLU A 250 8.70 0.38 -8.56
CA GLU A 250 7.51 -0.40 -8.85
C GLU A 250 7.88 -1.68 -9.60
N TYR A 251 7.34 -2.80 -9.18
CA TYR A 251 7.56 -4.13 -9.72
C TYR A 251 6.25 -4.67 -10.30
N ASP A 252 6.24 -5.03 -11.58
CA ASP A 252 5.08 -5.67 -12.19
C ASP A 252 4.92 -7.09 -11.64
N ILE A 253 3.73 -7.40 -11.12
CA ILE A 253 3.38 -8.74 -10.65
C ILE A 253 2.51 -9.41 -11.71
N PRO A 254 2.93 -10.53 -12.32
CA PRO A 254 2.13 -11.21 -13.35
C PRO A 254 0.74 -11.58 -12.84
N ILE A 255 -0.29 -11.35 -13.66
CA ILE A 255 -1.69 -11.54 -13.27
C ILE A 255 -2.18 -12.96 -13.57
N ALA A 256 -1.72 -13.59 -14.65
CA ALA A 256 -2.04 -14.96 -15.05
C ALA A 256 -1.01 -15.50 -16.03
N GLU A 257 -1.09 -16.79 -16.34
CA GLU A 257 -0.28 -17.43 -17.40
C GLU A 257 -0.65 -16.97 -18.83
N LEU A 258 -1.53 -15.99 -18.98
CA LEU A 258 -2.01 -15.52 -20.28
C LEU A 258 -1.02 -14.52 -20.89
N GLU A 259 -0.39 -14.90 -21.97
CA GLU A 259 0.61 -14.13 -22.72
C GLU A 259 0.13 -12.72 -23.19
N ASN A 260 -1.16 -12.40 -23.10
CA ASN A 260 -1.77 -11.20 -23.68
C ASN A 260 -2.40 -10.24 -22.68
N GLN A 261 -2.12 -10.32 -21.38
CA GLN A 261 -2.74 -9.44 -20.38
C GLN A 261 -2.06 -8.08 -20.18
N ARG A 262 -1.24 -7.63 -21.10
CA ARG A 262 -0.74 -6.24 -21.11
C ARG A 262 -1.79 -5.20 -21.52
N ALA A 263 -3.05 -5.59 -21.65
CA ALA A 263 -4.14 -4.70 -22.07
C ALA A 263 -4.77 -3.90 -20.94
N PHE A 264 -4.19 -3.93 -19.75
CA PHE A 264 -4.71 -3.16 -18.62
C PHE A 264 -3.96 -1.84 -18.47
N ILE A 265 -4.72 -0.81 -18.19
CA ILE A 265 -4.22 0.45 -17.67
C ILE A 265 -3.49 0.14 -16.38
N ASP A 266 -2.18 0.41 -16.32
CA ASP A 266 -1.31 0.08 -15.19
C ASP A 266 -1.07 1.27 -14.26
N GLY A 267 -1.73 2.41 -14.52
CA GLY A 267 -1.62 3.65 -13.78
C GLY A 267 -0.35 4.46 -14.08
N SER A 268 0.56 3.96 -14.92
CA SER A 268 1.80 4.66 -15.25
C SER A 268 1.60 5.83 -16.23
N ASP A 269 0.53 5.83 -17.00
CA ASP A 269 0.10 6.95 -17.83
C ASP A 269 -1.19 7.55 -17.24
N TRP A 270 -1.08 8.74 -16.69
CA TRP A 270 -2.23 9.37 -16.03
C TRP A 270 -3.33 9.79 -17.02
N ALA A 271 -2.99 9.96 -18.31
CA ALA A 271 -3.98 10.29 -19.33
C ALA A 271 -4.94 9.14 -19.66
N GLU A 272 -4.56 7.90 -19.34
CA GLU A 272 -5.44 6.73 -19.48
C GLU A 272 -6.51 6.66 -18.39
N GLY A 273 -6.34 7.41 -17.30
CA GLY A 273 -7.26 7.44 -16.18
C GLY A 273 -7.11 6.27 -15.20
N ILE A 274 -8.09 6.13 -14.32
CA ILE A 274 -8.09 5.10 -13.28
C ILE A 274 -8.59 3.78 -13.85
N THR A 275 -7.79 2.73 -13.68
CA THR A 275 -8.15 1.37 -14.10
C THR A 275 -9.32 0.81 -13.31
N SER A 276 -10.09 -0.04 -13.95
CA SER A 276 -11.18 -0.76 -13.29
C SER A 276 -10.73 -2.00 -12.51
N GLY A 277 -9.46 -2.43 -12.65
CA GLY A 277 -8.83 -3.58 -11.96
C GLY A 277 -9.66 -4.82 -11.64
N MET A 278 -10.95 -4.64 -11.66
CA MET A 278 -12.00 -5.62 -11.32
C MET A 278 -12.13 -6.76 -12.34
N HIS A 279 -11.20 -6.86 -13.30
CA HIS A 279 -11.30 -7.87 -14.37
C HIS A 279 -10.91 -9.30 -13.91
N GLY A 280 -10.97 -9.56 -12.61
CA GLY A 280 -10.72 -10.89 -12.05
C GLY A 280 -9.26 -11.32 -12.07
N ALA A 281 -8.38 -10.39 -12.39
CA ALA A 281 -7.00 -10.69 -12.68
C ALA A 281 -6.03 -10.25 -11.59
N GLY A 282 -6.32 -9.21 -10.83
CA GLY A 282 -5.48 -8.70 -9.76
C GLY A 282 -6.12 -8.93 -8.39
N GLY A 283 -5.40 -9.56 -7.49
CA GLY A 283 -5.88 -9.82 -6.13
C GLY A 283 -4.81 -9.57 -5.10
N MET A 284 -3.76 -8.86 -5.49
CA MET A 284 -2.67 -8.51 -4.59
C MET A 284 -3.24 -7.76 -3.39
N HIS A 285 -2.85 -8.20 -2.18
CA HIS A 285 -3.47 -7.62 -1.01
C HIS A 285 -2.45 -7.25 0.08
N ASP A 286 -1.86 -8.21 0.78
CA ASP A 286 -0.89 -7.96 1.84
C ASP A 286 0.52 -8.36 1.40
N SER A 287 1.53 -7.76 2.02
CA SER A 287 2.92 -8.10 1.79
C SER A 287 3.72 -8.16 3.09
N VAL A 288 4.79 -8.96 3.08
CA VAL A 288 5.78 -9.03 4.15
C VAL A 288 7.15 -9.32 3.54
N VAL A 289 8.20 -8.78 4.13
CA VAL A 289 9.59 -9.03 3.71
C VAL A 289 10.16 -10.17 4.54
N ASP A 290 10.73 -11.20 3.87
CA ASP A 290 11.42 -12.30 4.55
C ASP A 290 12.84 -11.90 4.98
N ASP A 291 13.53 -12.79 5.68
CA ASP A 291 14.87 -12.53 6.20
C ASP A 291 15.95 -12.48 5.10
N ASP A 292 15.65 -12.97 3.90
CA ASP A 292 16.49 -12.89 2.70
C ASP A 292 16.22 -11.65 1.85
N GLY A 293 15.24 -10.81 2.25
CA GLY A 293 14.84 -9.59 1.57
C GLY A 293 13.88 -9.80 0.40
N ASN A 294 13.30 -11.00 0.23
CA ASN A 294 12.23 -11.22 -0.74
C ASN A 294 10.89 -10.73 -0.18
N VAL A 295 10.02 -10.30 -1.07
CA VAL A 295 8.69 -9.81 -0.69
C VAL A 295 7.64 -10.87 -1.01
N TRP A 296 6.96 -11.34 0.02
CA TRP A 296 5.86 -12.29 -0.12
C TRP A 296 4.54 -11.52 -0.15
N ILE A 297 3.73 -11.81 -1.16
CA ILE A 297 2.50 -11.07 -1.46
C ILE A 297 1.34 -12.05 -1.51
N THR A 298 0.26 -11.74 -0.81
CA THR A 298 -0.98 -12.52 -0.87
C THR A 298 -1.75 -12.20 -2.14
N ASP A 299 -2.40 -13.22 -2.70
CA ASP A 299 -3.32 -13.09 -3.82
C ASP A 299 -4.74 -13.48 -3.39
N SER A 300 -5.61 -12.49 -3.24
CA SER A 300 -6.96 -12.69 -2.71
C SER A 300 -7.95 -13.21 -3.76
N VAL A 301 -7.60 -13.16 -5.03
CA VAL A 301 -8.42 -13.72 -6.11
C VAL A 301 -8.23 -15.23 -6.17
N ARG A 302 -9.33 -15.94 -6.37
CA ARG A 302 -9.30 -17.36 -6.67
C ARG A 302 -8.75 -17.56 -8.07
N ASN A 303 -7.48 -17.89 -8.15
CA ASN A 303 -6.87 -18.27 -9.41
C ASN A 303 -6.28 -19.68 -9.30
N ASP A 304 -6.09 -20.33 -10.45
CA ASP A 304 -5.61 -21.71 -10.50
C ASP A 304 -4.08 -21.79 -10.44
N PHE A 305 -3.36 -20.66 -10.41
CA PHE A 305 -1.91 -20.69 -10.54
C PHE A 305 -1.13 -20.32 -9.27
N ARG A 306 -1.68 -19.48 -8.37
CA ARG A 306 -0.98 -19.14 -7.12
C ARG A 306 -1.90 -18.78 -5.95
N THR A 307 -1.40 -18.96 -4.75
CA THR A 307 -1.96 -18.48 -3.48
C THR A 307 -1.11 -17.34 -2.93
N LEU A 308 0.20 -17.40 -3.13
CA LEU A 308 1.18 -16.37 -2.78
C LEU A 308 2.10 -16.09 -3.97
N ALA A 309 2.60 -14.88 -4.06
CA ALA A 309 3.72 -14.51 -4.92
C ALA A 309 4.94 -14.18 -4.07
N ARG A 310 6.14 -14.60 -4.48
CA ARG A 310 7.42 -14.14 -3.95
C ARG A 310 8.10 -13.29 -5.01
N LEU A 311 8.39 -12.05 -4.67
CA LEU A 311 9.16 -11.11 -5.49
C LEU A 311 10.58 -11.04 -4.96
N ASP A 312 11.58 -11.24 -5.84
CA ASP A 312 12.97 -10.83 -5.58
C ASP A 312 13.15 -9.36 -6.01
N PRO A 313 13.32 -8.41 -5.08
CA PRO A 313 13.42 -6.98 -5.43
C PRO A 313 14.71 -6.62 -6.20
N ARG A 314 15.73 -7.47 -6.17
CA ARG A 314 17.00 -7.23 -6.88
C ARG A 314 16.86 -7.45 -8.38
N THR A 315 16.01 -8.38 -8.77
CA THR A 315 15.84 -8.83 -10.16
C THR A 315 14.47 -8.53 -10.74
N GLY A 316 13.46 -8.25 -9.89
CA GLY A 316 12.06 -8.13 -10.27
C GLY A 316 11.41 -9.49 -10.62
N GLN A 317 12.11 -10.60 -10.36
CA GLN A 317 11.56 -11.93 -10.63
C GLN A 317 10.46 -12.28 -9.63
N VAL A 318 9.33 -12.75 -10.15
CA VAL A 318 8.18 -13.18 -9.36
C VAL A 318 7.98 -14.69 -9.51
N THR A 319 7.90 -15.39 -8.37
CA THR A 319 7.59 -16.83 -8.30
C THR A 319 6.22 -17.02 -7.64
N GLY A 320 5.32 -17.77 -8.29
CA GLY A 320 4.02 -18.12 -7.73
C GLY A 320 4.07 -19.41 -6.91
N TYR A 321 3.43 -19.40 -5.74
CA TYR A 321 3.27 -20.55 -4.86
C TYR A 321 1.82 -20.89 -4.71
N LYS A 322 1.45 -22.13 -5.05
CA LYS A 322 0.10 -22.64 -4.90
C LYS A 322 0.02 -23.52 -3.65
N LEU A 323 -0.85 -23.17 -2.73
CA LEU A 323 -1.14 -24.02 -1.59
C LEU A 323 -1.81 -25.32 -2.10
N ALA A 324 -1.27 -26.47 -1.72
CA ALA A 324 -1.87 -27.76 -2.07
C ALA A 324 -3.29 -27.88 -1.46
N GLU A 325 -4.19 -28.48 -2.23
CA GLU A 325 -5.56 -28.72 -1.76
C GLU A 325 -5.53 -29.63 -0.53
N ALA A 326 -6.00 -29.10 0.60
CA ALA A 326 -6.30 -29.93 1.76
C ALA A 326 -7.75 -30.41 1.66
N ASP A 327 -7.97 -31.70 1.82
CA ASP A 327 -9.29 -32.35 1.89
C ASP A 327 -10.20 -32.17 0.65
N GLY A 328 -9.63 -32.09 -0.56
CA GLY A 328 -10.38 -31.98 -1.82
C GLY A 328 -11.08 -30.62 -2.00
N ARG A 329 -10.71 -29.62 -1.23
CA ARG A 329 -11.13 -28.22 -1.45
C ARG A 329 -10.11 -27.54 -2.34
N ARG A 330 -10.57 -26.85 -3.39
CA ARG A 330 -9.69 -25.99 -4.20
C ARG A 330 -9.01 -24.99 -3.30
N ALA A 331 -7.69 -24.85 -3.44
CA ALA A 331 -6.95 -23.76 -2.85
C ALA A 331 -7.61 -22.45 -3.26
N GLN A 332 -8.05 -21.68 -2.29
CA GLN A 332 -8.60 -20.35 -2.51
C GLN A 332 -7.48 -19.34 -2.31
N GLY A 333 -7.68 -18.10 -2.76
CA GLY A 333 -6.73 -17.03 -2.55
C GLY A 333 -6.40 -16.82 -1.06
N SER A 334 -5.33 -16.11 -0.81
CA SER A 334 -4.90 -15.64 0.51
C SER A 334 -5.20 -14.16 0.67
N HIS A 335 -5.30 -13.65 1.92
CA HIS A 335 -5.63 -12.24 2.12
C HIS A 335 -4.64 -11.54 3.06
N GLY A 336 -4.53 -11.97 4.32
CA GLY A 336 -3.59 -11.45 5.28
C GLY A 336 -2.32 -12.30 5.35
N ILE A 337 -1.16 -11.68 5.63
CA ILE A 337 0.12 -12.34 5.87
C ILE A 337 0.90 -11.61 6.95
N THR A 338 1.66 -12.36 7.75
CA THR A 338 2.59 -11.82 8.73
C THR A 338 3.80 -12.75 8.88
N LYS A 339 4.91 -12.24 9.43
CA LYS A 339 6.13 -13.00 9.72
C LYS A 339 6.33 -13.10 11.22
N ASP A 340 6.65 -14.28 11.74
CA ASP A 340 7.05 -14.44 13.13
C ASP A 340 8.56 -14.20 13.32
N ARG A 341 9.01 -14.18 14.59
CA ARG A 341 10.42 -13.96 14.96
C ARG A 341 11.38 -15.06 14.49
N ASN A 342 10.87 -16.19 14.01
CA ASN A 342 11.66 -17.29 13.47
C ASN A 342 11.72 -17.27 11.94
N GLY A 343 11.22 -16.20 11.30
CA GLY A 343 11.15 -16.06 9.85
C GLY A 343 10.02 -16.86 9.20
N ILE A 344 9.15 -17.50 9.98
CA ILE A 344 8.01 -18.26 9.46
C ILE A 344 6.89 -17.30 9.06
N LEU A 345 6.32 -17.55 7.89
CA LEU A 345 5.21 -16.78 7.37
C LEU A 345 3.88 -17.44 7.75
N TRP A 346 2.98 -16.62 8.26
CA TRP A 346 1.61 -17.01 8.60
C TRP A 346 0.64 -16.23 7.73
N PHE A 347 -0.34 -16.91 7.14
CA PHE A 347 -1.35 -16.28 6.29
C PHE A 347 -2.67 -17.03 6.35
N ASN A 348 -3.74 -16.38 5.93
CA ASN A 348 -5.04 -17.02 5.86
C ASN A 348 -5.36 -17.50 4.45
N SER A 349 -5.95 -18.66 4.34
CA SER A 349 -6.48 -19.21 3.09
C SER A 349 -7.66 -20.15 3.35
N SER A 350 -8.72 -20.02 2.56
CA SER A 350 -9.89 -20.94 2.60
C SER A 350 -10.54 -21.12 3.97
N GLY A 351 -10.47 -20.10 4.84
CA GLY A 351 -11.02 -20.17 6.20
C GLY A 351 -10.12 -20.89 7.21
N SER A 352 -8.88 -21.20 6.83
CA SER A 352 -7.83 -21.82 7.65
C SER A 352 -6.65 -20.87 7.81
N LEU A 353 -5.86 -21.09 8.85
CA LEU A 353 -4.56 -20.49 9.04
C LEU A 353 -3.51 -21.37 8.36
N ALA A 354 -2.66 -20.76 7.54
CA ALA A 354 -1.56 -21.43 6.86
C ALA A 354 -0.22 -20.98 7.43
N ARG A 355 0.72 -21.92 7.55
CA ARG A 355 2.12 -21.71 7.90
C ARG A 355 2.98 -22.03 6.69
N LEU A 356 3.90 -21.15 6.33
CA LEU A 356 4.91 -21.34 5.31
C LEU A 356 6.29 -21.14 5.92
N ASP A 357 7.16 -22.09 5.74
CA ASP A 357 8.59 -21.95 6.01
C ASP A 357 9.30 -21.57 4.69
N PRO A 358 9.79 -20.31 4.57
CA PRO A 358 10.42 -19.86 3.32
C PRO A 358 11.69 -20.63 2.95
N ALA A 359 12.44 -21.15 3.94
CA ALA A 359 13.69 -21.86 3.71
C ALA A 359 13.47 -23.24 3.09
N THR A 360 12.37 -23.90 3.43
CA THR A 360 12.02 -25.25 2.93
C THR A 360 10.87 -25.23 1.93
N GLU A 361 10.24 -24.07 1.75
CA GLU A 361 9.03 -23.87 0.94
C GLU A 361 7.87 -24.81 1.32
N SER A 362 7.85 -25.25 2.60
CA SER A 362 6.85 -26.20 3.10
C SER A 362 5.65 -25.50 3.72
N PHE A 363 4.44 -26.00 3.44
CA PHE A 363 3.17 -25.48 3.92
C PHE A 363 2.51 -26.43 4.92
N GLU A 364 1.92 -25.84 5.97
CA GLU A 364 1.00 -26.53 6.89
C GLU A 364 -0.30 -25.73 7.02
N LEU A 365 -1.43 -26.44 7.21
CA LEU A 365 -2.75 -25.83 7.40
C LEU A 365 -3.33 -26.19 8.77
N TYR A 366 -3.88 -25.18 9.43
CA TYR A 366 -4.59 -25.31 10.70
C TYR A 366 -6.02 -24.78 10.53
N THR A 367 -6.99 -25.68 10.64
CA THR A 367 -8.40 -25.33 10.45
C THR A 367 -9.11 -25.25 11.80
N PRO A 368 -9.72 -24.11 12.15
CA PRO A 368 -10.45 -23.99 13.40
C PRO A 368 -11.70 -24.89 13.39
N PRO A 369 -12.19 -25.30 14.57
CA PRO A 369 -13.42 -26.08 14.65
C PRO A 369 -14.62 -25.28 14.15
N ARG A 370 -15.53 -25.93 13.44
CA ARG A 370 -16.77 -25.29 12.96
C ARG A 370 -17.64 -24.84 14.14
N PRO A 371 -18.33 -23.68 14.06
CA PRO A 371 -18.55 -22.82 12.88
C PRO A 371 -17.49 -21.74 12.67
N LEU A 372 -16.38 -21.77 13.39
CA LEU A 372 -15.31 -20.76 13.30
C LEU A 372 -14.60 -20.84 11.94
N SER A 373 -14.07 -19.71 11.50
CA SER A 373 -13.28 -19.60 10.27
C SER A 373 -12.26 -18.47 10.41
N VAL A 374 -11.11 -18.63 9.76
CA VAL A 374 -10.06 -17.62 9.70
C VAL A 374 -10.34 -16.64 8.56
N GLY A 375 -10.19 -15.34 8.81
CA GLY A 375 -10.37 -14.29 7.80
C GLY A 375 -9.70 -12.98 8.18
N GLY A 376 -9.73 -12.00 7.28
CA GLY A 376 -9.17 -10.67 7.51
C GLY A 376 -7.65 -10.65 7.54
N SER A 377 -7.07 -9.71 8.30
CA SER A 377 -5.64 -9.65 8.58
C SER A 377 -5.26 -10.50 9.79
N LEU A 378 -3.96 -10.66 10.00
CA LEU A 378 -3.41 -11.40 11.13
C LEU A 378 -2.09 -10.80 11.58
N GLN A 379 -1.74 -11.03 12.84
CA GLN A 379 -0.49 -10.57 13.41
C GLN A 379 0.00 -11.52 14.52
N VAL A 380 1.30 -11.55 14.74
CA VAL A 380 1.94 -12.30 15.83
C VAL A 380 2.07 -11.39 17.03
N ASP A 381 1.66 -11.87 18.20
CA ASP A 381 1.79 -11.13 19.46
C ASP A 381 3.19 -11.27 20.10
N GLY A 382 3.44 -10.47 21.12
CA GLY A 382 4.72 -10.50 21.85
C GLY A 382 5.04 -11.83 22.55
N LYS A 383 4.09 -12.76 22.64
CA LYS A 383 4.27 -14.12 23.19
C LYS A 383 4.39 -15.18 22.10
N GLY A 384 4.37 -14.79 20.82
CA GLY A 384 4.52 -15.67 19.67
C GLY A 384 3.24 -16.38 19.25
N LYS A 385 2.06 -15.96 19.73
CA LYS A 385 0.78 -16.48 19.29
C LYS A 385 0.25 -15.66 18.12
N ILE A 386 -0.53 -16.29 17.25
CA ILE A 386 -1.08 -15.66 16.05
C ILE A 386 -2.52 -15.24 16.31
N TRP A 387 -2.80 -13.96 16.13
CA TRP A 387 -4.14 -13.42 16.17
C TRP A 387 -4.67 -13.21 14.77
N VAL A 388 -5.89 -13.68 14.50
CA VAL A 388 -6.51 -13.62 13.18
C VAL A 388 -7.99 -13.35 13.31
N GLY A 389 -8.58 -12.66 12.33
CA GLY A 389 -9.98 -12.32 12.34
C GLY A 389 -10.90 -13.54 12.24
N ASN A 390 -12.02 -13.44 12.95
CA ASN A 390 -13.22 -14.29 12.79
C ASN A 390 -14.41 -13.35 12.60
N ARG A 391 -15.46 -13.81 11.95
CA ARG A 391 -16.61 -12.98 11.57
C ARG A 391 -17.15 -12.10 12.72
N HIS A 392 -17.16 -12.61 13.95
CA HIS A 392 -17.71 -11.93 15.12
C HIS A 392 -16.69 -11.82 16.26
N GLY A 393 -15.43 -11.49 15.94
CA GLY A 393 -14.38 -11.39 16.91
C GLY A 393 -13.02 -11.78 16.34
N ALA A 394 -12.16 -12.37 17.15
CA ALA A 394 -10.86 -12.85 16.74
C ALA A 394 -10.56 -14.25 17.28
N LEU A 395 -9.64 -14.93 16.62
CA LEU A 395 -9.07 -16.18 17.06
C LEU A 395 -7.61 -15.97 17.44
N GLN A 396 -7.19 -16.49 18.58
CA GLN A 396 -5.78 -16.66 18.92
C GLN A 396 -5.38 -18.09 18.63
N PHE A 397 -4.35 -18.30 17.84
CA PHE A 397 -3.77 -19.60 17.57
C PHE A 397 -2.44 -19.75 18.32
N ASP A 398 -2.28 -20.86 19.01
CA ASP A 398 -1.03 -21.22 19.69
C ASP A 398 -0.25 -22.20 18.82
N PRO A 399 0.92 -21.82 18.26
CA PRO A 399 1.71 -22.71 17.42
C PRO A 399 2.26 -23.96 18.13
N ASP A 400 2.46 -23.90 19.45
CA ASP A 400 3.01 -25.00 20.23
C ASP A 400 1.95 -26.08 20.51
N THR A 401 0.75 -25.67 20.91
CA THR A 401 -0.36 -26.61 21.20
C THR A 401 -1.23 -26.89 19.99
N LYS A 402 -1.17 -26.05 18.95
CA LYS A 402 -2.00 -26.08 17.74
C LYS A 402 -3.49 -25.87 18.02
N GLU A 403 -3.81 -25.16 19.09
CA GLU A 403 -5.17 -24.88 19.53
C GLU A 403 -5.60 -23.45 19.17
N PHE A 404 -6.91 -23.29 18.93
CA PHE A 404 -7.56 -22.01 18.70
C PHE A 404 -8.39 -21.60 19.91
N ASN A 405 -8.17 -20.38 20.40
CA ASN A 405 -9.02 -19.72 21.40
C ASN A 405 -9.88 -18.65 20.71
N TYR A 406 -11.17 -18.60 21.01
CA TYR A 406 -12.10 -17.67 20.39
C TYR A 406 -12.45 -16.52 21.35
N PHE A 407 -12.33 -15.29 20.85
CA PHE A 407 -12.67 -14.04 21.54
C PHE A 407 -13.85 -13.41 20.79
N GLN A 408 -15.03 -13.52 21.37
CA GLN A 408 -16.26 -13.04 20.75
C GLN A 408 -16.55 -11.58 21.10
N ASN A 409 -17.05 -10.81 20.13
CA ASN A 409 -17.56 -9.45 20.36
C ASN A 409 -18.57 -9.41 21.49
N LYS A 410 -18.53 -8.37 22.33
CA LYS A 410 -19.57 -8.07 23.33
C LYS A 410 -20.81 -7.49 22.68
N THR A 411 -20.61 -6.54 21.77
CA THR A 411 -21.71 -5.94 21.01
C THR A 411 -22.16 -6.91 19.93
N ILE A 412 -23.38 -7.42 20.08
CA ILE A 412 -23.97 -8.36 19.13
C ILE A 412 -24.56 -7.56 17.98
N GLY A 413 -23.97 -7.69 16.83
CA GLY A 413 -24.42 -7.12 15.57
C GLY A 413 -23.66 -7.77 14.42
N ASP A 414 -24.03 -7.46 13.19
CA ASP A 414 -23.31 -7.95 12.01
C ASP A 414 -22.05 -7.08 11.70
N GLY A 415 -21.41 -6.53 12.75
CA GLY A 415 -20.07 -5.97 12.63
C GLY A 415 -19.12 -7.10 12.22
N GLN A 416 -18.68 -7.07 10.96
CA GLN A 416 -17.70 -8.03 10.50
C GLN A 416 -16.32 -7.56 10.91
N THR A 417 -15.55 -8.45 11.54
CA THR A 417 -14.12 -8.20 11.78
C THR A 417 -13.40 -8.07 10.46
N TYR A 418 -12.71 -6.94 10.27
CA TYR A 418 -11.89 -6.70 9.08
C TYR A 418 -10.40 -6.76 9.39
N GLY A 419 -9.87 -5.80 10.12
CA GLY A 419 -8.50 -5.76 10.58
C GLY A 419 -8.33 -6.51 11.89
N THR A 420 -7.23 -7.24 12.03
CA THR A 420 -6.83 -7.90 13.27
C THR A 420 -5.36 -7.61 13.51
N ALA A 421 -5.03 -7.26 14.74
CA ALA A 421 -3.69 -7.00 15.19
C ALA A 421 -3.43 -7.65 16.54
N ALA A 422 -2.18 -7.57 17.00
CA ALA A 422 -1.78 -8.10 18.29
C ALA A 422 -0.71 -7.20 18.91
N ASP A 423 -0.70 -7.09 20.24
CA ASP A 423 0.24 -6.25 20.96
C ASP A 423 1.38 -7.05 21.61
N ARG A 424 2.38 -6.30 22.11
CA ARG A 424 3.54 -6.88 22.80
C ARG A 424 3.20 -7.58 24.12
N LEU A 425 2.05 -7.30 24.73
CA LEU A 425 1.59 -7.91 25.97
C LEU A 425 0.89 -9.27 25.75
N GLY A 426 0.62 -9.63 24.49
CA GLY A 426 -0.03 -10.87 24.10
C GLY A 426 -1.55 -10.76 24.01
N ASN A 427 -2.06 -9.54 23.80
CA ASN A 427 -3.48 -9.31 23.58
C ASN A 427 -3.78 -9.16 22.08
N GLY A 428 -5.01 -9.47 21.70
CA GLY A 428 -5.50 -9.32 20.34
C GLY A 428 -6.47 -8.16 20.20
N TRP A 429 -6.45 -7.58 19.01
CA TRP A 429 -7.25 -6.42 18.64
C TRP A 429 -7.94 -6.69 17.31
N TRP A 430 -9.21 -6.28 17.16
CA TRP A 430 -9.93 -6.45 15.90
C TRP A 430 -10.91 -5.32 15.62
N ALA A 431 -10.90 -4.85 14.38
CA ALA A 431 -11.76 -3.79 13.91
C ALA A 431 -13.12 -4.31 13.49
N GLN A 432 -14.18 -3.80 14.11
CA GLN A 432 -15.56 -4.00 13.69
C GLN A 432 -15.97 -2.83 12.79
N PHE A 433 -15.57 -2.93 11.55
CA PHE A 433 -15.57 -1.88 10.56
C PHE A 433 -16.89 -1.08 10.48
N ASN A 434 -18.05 -1.78 10.46
CA ASN A 434 -19.35 -1.13 10.31
C ASN A 434 -19.94 -0.59 11.60
N MET A 435 -19.26 -0.76 12.73
CA MET A 435 -19.81 -0.44 14.06
C MET A 435 -19.03 0.68 14.75
N ASP A 436 -17.97 1.17 14.13
CA ASP A 436 -17.03 2.12 14.77
C ASP A 436 -16.52 1.60 16.13
N ILE A 437 -16.20 0.31 16.20
CA ILE A 437 -15.72 -0.36 17.41
C ILE A 437 -14.41 -1.11 17.09
N VAL A 438 -13.48 -1.05 18.02
CA VAL A 438 -12.32 -1.94 18.07
C VAL A 438 -12.46 -2.85 19.28
N GLY A 439 -12.52 -4.17 19.01
CA GLY A 439 -12.51 -5.19 20.05
C GLY A 439 -11.09 -5.40 20.56
N HIS A 440 -10.96 -5.68 21.86
CA HIS A 440 -9.71 -6.01 22.55
C HIS A 440 -9.91 -7.28 23.36
N GLY A 441 -9.04 -8.25 23.19
CA GLY A 441 -9.05 -9.55 23.89
C GLY A 441 -7.78 -9.77 24.69
N ASN A 442 -7.92 -9.92 26.01
CA ASN A 442 -6.79 -10.26 26.86
C ASN A 442 -6.41 -11.74 26.63
N GLY A 443 -5.27 -11.97 25.98
CA GLY A 443 -4.81 -13.33 25.65
C GLY A 443 -4.43 -14.22 26.83
N THR A 444 -4.40 -13.69 28.07
CA THR A 444 -4.13 -14.44 29.28
C THR A 444 -5.39 -14.78 30.06
N THR A 445 -6.30 -13.81 30.23
CA THR A 445 -7.52 -13.99 31.04
C THR A 445 -8.73 -14.43 30.22
N GLY A 446 -8.70 -14.24 28.90
CA GLY A 446 -9.84 -14.47 28.01
C GLY A 446 -10.88 -13.34 28.04
N GLU A 447 -10.65 -12.28 28.81
CA GLU A 447 -11.56 -11.15 28.88
C GLU A 447 -11.56 -10.34 27.58
N VAL A 448 -12.76 -9.88 27.17
CA VAL A 448 -12.96 -9.03 26.01
C VAL A 448 -13.44 -7.66 26.46
N SER A 449 -12.90 -6.60 25.85
CA SER A 449 -13.40 -5.22 25.97
C SER A 449 -13.59 -4.61 24.58
N GLU A 450 -14.25 -3.47 24.51
CA GLU A 450 -14.53 -2.76 23.26
C GLU A 450 -14.23 -1.27 23.42
N VAL A 451 -13.55 -0.72 22.40
CA VAL A 451 -13.20 0.70 22.31
C VAL A 451 -14.06 1.32 21.21
N HIS A 452 -14.81 2.36 21.56
CA HIS A 452 -15.65 3.09 20.60
C HIS A 452 -14.85 4.16 19.87
N MET A 453 -14.85 4.09 18.53
CA MET A 453 -14.04 4.93 17.65
C MET A 453 -14.85 6.15 17.18
N ARG A 454 -15.00 7.15 18.02
CA ARG A 454 -15.69 8.41 17.66
C ARG A 454 -14.92 9.61 18.24
N PRO A 455 -14.18 10.36 17.41
CA PRO A 455 -13.45 11.53 17.88
C PRO A 455 -14.40 12.63 18.36
N PRO A 456 -13.95 13.47 19.29
CA PRO A 456 -14.67 14.68 19.66
C PRO A 456 -14.91 15.56 18.43
N GLY A 457 -16.14 16.08 18.27
CA GLY A 457 -16.49 16.94 17.14
C GLY A 457 -16.71 16.20 15.80
N ALA A 458 -16.76 14.86 15.80
CA ALA A 458 -17.18 14.11 14.63
C ALA A 458 -18.55 14.61 14.13
N GLN A 459 -18.70 14.70 12.82
CA GLN A 459 -19.94 15.18 12.19
C GLN A 459 -21.14 14.39 12.73
N ASP A 460 -22.14 15.14 13.21
CA ASP A 460 -23.37 14.56 13.67
C ASP A 460 -24.20 14.07 12.47
N ARG A 461 -24.50 12.78 12.44
CA ARG A 461 -25.33 12.15 11.40
C ARG A 461 -26.70 12.82 11.26
N GLU A 462 -27.29 13.22 12.39
CA GLU A 462 -28.60 13.86 12.42
C GLU A 462 -28.60 15.23 11.71
N THR A 463 -27.47 15.90 11.65
CA THR A 463 -27.34 17.18 10.91
C THR A 463 -27.17 16.99 9.42
N LEU A 464 -26.61 15.85 8.99
CA LEU A 464 -26.36 15.53 7.59
C LEU A 464 -27.55 14.79 6.96
N LEU A 465 -28.01 13.73 7.59
CA LEU A 465 -29.02 12.82 7.07
C LEU A 465 -30.45 13.33 7.29
N THR A 466 -31.38 12.86 6.47
CA THR A 466 -32.81 13.08 6.64
C THR A 466 -33.39 12.10 7.66
N PRO A 467 -34.58 12.35 8.22
CA PRO A 467 -35.27 11.36 9.05
C PRO A 467 -35.52 10.03 8.32
N ASP A 468 -35.79 10.07 7.01
CA ASP A 468 -36.01 8.85 6.19
C ASP A 468 -34.71 8.06 6.02
N ASP A 469 -33.55 8.72 5.88
CA ASP A 469 -32.26 8.05 5.86
C ASP A 469 -31.98 7.34 7.20
N LEU A 470 -32.20 8.07 8.32
CA LEU A 470 -31.99 7.51 9.65
C LEU A 470 -32.89 6.31 9.91
N ASP A 471 -34.17 6.40 9.50
CA ASP A 471 -35.12 5.28 9.59
C ASP A 471 -34.69 4.10 8.68
N PHE A 472 -34.21 4.37 7.46
CA PHE A 472 -33.67 3.37 6.57
C PHE A 472 -32.48 2.65 7.19
N PHE A 473 -31.46 3.39 7.65
CA PHE A 473 -30.29 2.78 8.29
C PHE A 473 -30.62 2.04 9.58
N HIS A 474 -31.58 2.52 10.35
CA HIS A 474 -32.08 1.82 11.52
C HIS A 474 -32.78 0.49 11.17
N ARG A 475 -33.63 0.49 10.12
CA ARG A 475 -34.37 -0.71 9.68
C ARG A 475 -33.48 -1.80 9.09
N ILE A 476 -32.48 -1.44 8.30
CA ILE A 476 -31.54 -2.45 7.75
C ILE A 476 -30.59 -2.95 8.84
N GLY A 477 -30.67 -2.38 10.04
CA GLY A 477 -29.65 -2.56 11.05
C GLY A 477 -28.33 -2.06 10.46
N ALA A 478 -27.92 -0.85 10.79
CA ALA A 478 -26.67 -0.24 10.32
C ALA A 478 -25.44 -1.15 10.57
N MET A 479 -25.64 -2.26 11.20
CA MET A 479 -24.68 -3.27 11.57
C MET A 479 -24.71 -4.50 10.67
N ARG A 480 -25.65 -4.61 9.74
CA ARG A 480 -25.66 -5.72 8.80
C ARG A 480 -24.70 -5.44 7.67
N PHE A 481 -23.63 -6.18 7.65
CA PHE A 481 -22.75 -6.25 6.52
C PHE A 481 -23.49 -6.90 5.34
N SER A 482 -24.14 -6.09 4.54
CA SER A 482 -24.76 -6.53 3.28
C SER A 482 -23.89 -6.15 2.07
N GLY A 483 -22.57 -6.10 2.27
CA GLY A 483 -21.61 -5.80 1.23
C GLY A 483 -21.39 -4.33 0.93
N SER A 484 -22.17 -3.43 1.48
CA SER A 484 -22.04 -1.99 1.23
C SER A 484 -22.82 -1.17 2.23
N VAL A 485 -22.89 -1.61 3.48
CA VAL A 485 -23.52 -0.79 4.50
C VAL A 485 -22.47 0.00 5.23
N PHE A 486 -22.34 1.21 4.82
CA PHE A 486 -21.50 2.16 5.51
C PHE A 486 -22.39 3.19 6.16
N ASN A 487 -22.06 3.47 7.39
CA ASN A 487 -22.70 4.54 8.11
C ASN A 487 -22.15 5.87 7.62
N PRO A 488 -22.90 6.71 6.92
CA PRO A 488 -22.49 8.08 6.67
C PRO A 488 -22.06 8.75 7.97
N GLY A 489 -20.92 9.43 7.96
CA GLY A 489 -20.31 10.04 9.14
C GLY A 489 -19.70 9.04 10.14
N GLY A 490 -19.53 7.77 9.76
CA GLY A 490 -18.81 6.76 10.53
C GLY A 490 -17.29 6.93 10.46
N GLN A 491 -16.58 6.28 11.38
CA GLN A 491 -15.12 6.23 11.39
C GLN A 491 -14.59 5.10 10.51
N ALA A 492 -15.27 3.94 10.53
CA ALA A 492 -14.88 2.72 9.85
C ALA A 492 -13.43 2.30 10.15
N PRO A 493 -13.11 1.90 11.39
CA PRO A 493 -11.81 1.37 11.74
C PRO A 493 -11.50 0.18 10.84
N ARG A 494 -10.38 0.24 10.11
CA ARG A 494 -10.15 -0.75 9.07
C ARG A 494 -9.04 -1.71 9.42
N ARG A 495 -7.78 -1.30 9.30
CA ARG A 495 -6.64 -2.11 9.71
C ARG A 495 -5.81 -1.38 10.74
N MET A 496 -5.11 -2.16 11.53
CA MET A 496 -4.37 -1.65 12.67
C MET A 496 -3.06 -2.39 12.83
N PHE A 497 -2.13 -1.76 13.52
CA PHE A 497 -0.84 -2.31 13.85
C PHE A 497 -0.38 -1.78 15.21
N ALA A 498 0.08 -2.68 16.09
CA ALA A 498 0.65 -2.28 17.35
C ALA A 498 2.09 -1.81 17.16
N ASP A 499 2.52 -0.81 17.92
CA ASP A 499 3.93 -0.50 18.04
C ASP A 499 4.64 -1.70 18.71
N PRO A 500 5.59 -2.36 18.04
CA PRO A 500 6.24 -3.55 18.61
C PRO A 500 7.04 -3.28 19.88
N GLN A 501 7.44 -2.04 20.11
CA GLN A 501 8.28 -1.61 21.23
C GLN A 501 7.56 -0.65 22.20
N GLY A 502 6.41 -0.11 21.79
CA GLY A 502 5.62 0.87 22.53
C GLY A 502 4.32 0.30 23.10
N ASP A 503 3.52 1.21 23.65
CA ASP A 503 2.22 0.91 24.27
C ASP A 503 1.04 1.41 23.41
N SER A 504 1.24 1.58 22.10
CA SER A 504 0.25 2.12 21.20
C SER A 504 -0.25 1.09 20.20
N MET A 505 -1.58 1.02 20.02
CA MET A 505 -2.25 0.37 18.91
C MET A 505 -2.72 1.44 17.93
N TRP A 506 -2.22 1.42 16.72
CA TRP A 506 -2.56 2.40 15.68
C TRP A 506 -3.63 1.87 14.74
N VAL A 507 -4.69 2.63 14.56
CA VAL A 507 -5.89 2.26 13.79
C VAL A 507 -6.10 3.22 12.63
N ALA A 508 -6.20 2.69 11.41
CA ALA A 508 -6.60 3.47 10.25
C ALA A 508 -8.13 3.58 10.21
N ASN A 509 -8.65 4.79 10.36
CA ASN A 509 -10.09 5.08 10.30
C ASN A 509 -10.46 5.54 8.89
N TRP A 510 -10.91 4.61 8.06
CA TRP A 510 -11.15 4.79 6.63
C TRP A 510 -12.06 5.99 6.30
N TRP A 511 -13.28 5.99 6.84
CA TRP A 511 -14.23 7.09 6.61
C TRP A 511 -13.98 8.28 7.54
N GLY A 512 -13.30 8.06 8.65
CA GLY A 512 -12.90 9.10 9.59
C GLY A 512 -11.78 9.99 9.07
N GLN A 513 -11.04 9.52 8.05
CA GLN A 513 -9.90 10.24 7.46
C GLN A 513 -8.84 10.63 8.49
N ASN A 514 -8.63 9.76 9.47
CA ASN A 514 -7.69 9.99 10.56
C ASN A 514 -7.01 8.68 10.98
N LEU A 515 -5.93 8.80 11.71
CA LEU A 515 -5.37 7.71 12.49
C LEU A 515 -5.80 7.87 13.95
N ALA A 516 -6.08 6.76 14.59
CA ALA A 516 -6.31 6.74 16.03
C ALA A 516 -5.21 5.92 16.71
N GLU A 517 -4.68 6.46 17.79
CA GLU A 517 -3.81 5.77 18.74
C GLU A 517 -4.65 5.31 19.91
N ILE A 518 -4.58 4.04 20.25
CA ILE A 518 -5.18 3.47 21.45
C ILE A 518 -4.03 3.03 22.37
N ASP A 519 -3.96 3.58 23.57
CA ASP A 519 -3.05 3.08 24.61
C ASP A 519 -3.49 1.67 25.00
N ILE A 520 -2.59 0.67 24.84
CA ILE A 520 -2.92 -0.75 25.03
C ILE A 520 -3.15 -1.15 26.49
N VAL A 521 -2.89 -0.25 27.44
CA VAL A 521 -3.06 -0.48 28.87
C VAL A 521 -4.30 0.22 29.40
N THR A 522 -4.49 1.51 29.05
CA THR A 522 -5.58 2.33 29.56
C THR A 522 -6.82 2.30 28.66
N LEU A 523 -6.66 1.90 27.41
CA LEU A 523 -7.66 1.95 26.32
C LEU A 523 -8.12 3.38 25.97
N GLU A 524 -7.36 4.41 26.36
CA GLU A 524 -7.60 5.80 25.95
C GLU A 524 -7.25 5.98 24.47
N VAL A 525 -8.01 6.85 23.78
CA VAL A 525 -7.90 7.07 22.33
C VAL A 525 -7.51 8.50 22.02
N THR A 526 -6.45 8.67 21.24
CA THR A 526 -6.02 9.94 20.65
C THR A 526 -6.21 9.89 19.13
N TYR A 527 -6.68 11.00 18.53
CA TYR A 527 -6.94 11.06 17.10
C TYR A 527 -6.00 12.06 16.40
N TYR A 528 -5.48 11.64 15.26
CA TYR A 528 -4.60 12.43 14.40
C TYR A 528 -5.28 12.60 13.04
N GLN A 529 -5.85 13.78 12.80
CA GLN A 529 -6.56 14.08 11.55
C GLN A 529 -5.57 14.21 10.40
N LEU A 530 -5.84 13.55 9.25
CA LEU A 530 -5.05 13.73 8.04
C LEU A 530 -5.14 15.18 7.53
N PRO A 531 -4.04 15.74 6.99
CA PRO A 531 -4.02 17.11 6.47
C PRO A 531 -4.73 17.25 5.12
N ILE A 532 -5.10 16.13 4.51
CA ILE A 532 -5.87 16.05 3.26
C ILE A 532 -7.06 15.10 3.47
N GLU A 533 -8.11 15.30 2.70
CA GLU A 533 -9.21 14.33 2.62
C GLU A 533 -8.68 13.06 1.92
N ALA A 534 -8.40 12.01 2.69
CA ALA A 534 -7.87 10.76 2.16
C ALA A 534 -8.38 9.58 2.97
N HIS A 535 -8.29 8.38 2.40
CA HIS A 535 -8.77 7.15 3.01
C HIS A 535 -7.59 6.30 3.51
N PRO A 536 -7.19 6.41 4.80
CA PRO A 536 -6.16 5.55 5.37
C PRO A 536 -6.69 4.12 5.48
N TYR A 537 -5.92 3.15 4.99
CA TYR A 537 -6.38 1.76 4.93
C TYR A 537 -5.75 0.88 5.99
N ALA A 538 -4.44 0.93 6.12
CA ALA A 538 -3.65 0.14 7.06
C ALA A 538 -2.57 1.00 7.71
N THR A 539 -2.09 0.57 8.86
CA THR A 539 -0.97 1.19 9.57
C THR A 539 0.20 0.23 9.70
N ALA A 540 1.39 0.78 9.82
CA ALA A 540 2.62 0.11 10.24
C ALA A 540 3.43 1.07 11.11
N VAL A 541 4.34 0.56 11.94
CA VAL A 541 5.18 1.38 12.83
C VAL A 541 6.63 0.98 12.61
N ASP A 542 7.52 1.96 12.43
CA ASP A 542 8.95 1.72 12.29
C ASP A 542 9.67 1.74 13.65
N ARG A 543 10.97 1.38 13.65
CA ARG A 543 11.80 1.34 14.86
C ARG A 543 11.96 2.68 15.59
N ASN A 544 11.65 3.79 14.90
CA ASN A 544 11.70 5.13 15.47
C ASN A 544 10.32 5.59 15.97
N HIS A 545 9.35 4.67 16.06
CA HIS A 545 7.97 4.92 16.45
C HIS A 545 7.21 5.85 15.48
N MET A 546 7.71 6.06 14.25
CA MET A 546 6.95 6.75 13.22
C MET A 546 5.84 5.85 12.70
N VAL A 547 4.67 6.41 12.49
CA VAL A 547 3.50 5.67 12.05
C VAL A 547 3.29 5.88 10.55
N TRP A 548 3.26 4.80 9.83
CA TRP A 548 3.06 4.78 8.39
C TRP A 548 1.65 4.33 8.06
N THR A 549 1.03 4.97 7.07
CA THR A 549 -0.28 4.55 6.55
C THR A 549 -0.34 4.74 5.04
N ASN A 550 -1.01 3.83 4.36
CA ASN A 550 -1.31 3.97 2.95
C ASN A 550 -2.64 4.72 2.76
N LEU A 551 -2.64 5.68 1.84
CA LEU A 551 -3.80 6.48 1.45
C LEU A 551 -4.38 5.91 0.15
N SER A 552 -5.30 4.96 0.29
CA SER A 552 -5.77 4.10 -0.79
C SER A 552 -6.39 4.86 -1.97
N SER A 553 -7.07 5.97 -1.72
CA SER A 553 -7.75 6.77 -2.75
C SER A 553 -6.92 7.90 -3.34
N ASP A 554 -5.68 8.11 -2.83
CA ASP A 554 -4.79 9.19 -3.27
C ASP A 554 -3.48 8.72 -3.85
N ASP A 555 -3.30 7.41 -3.99
CA ASP A 555 -2.06 6.83 -4.50
C ASP A 555 -0.83 7.42 -3.78
N ALA A 556 -0.85 7.34 -2.44
CA ALA A 556 0.18 7.91 -1.57
C ALA A 556 0.36 7.09 -0.30
N VAL A 557 1.48 7.31 0.37
CA VAL A 557 1.69 6.90 1.77
C VAL A 557 1.92 8.12 2.63
N ALA A 558 1.53 8.05 3.90
CA ALA A 558 1.76 9.11 4.87
C ALA A 558 2.59 8.57 6.03
N LYS A 559 3.54 9.37 6.50
CA LYS A 559 4.27 9.20 7.73
C LYS A 559 3.76 10.20 8.76
N LEU A 560 3.36 9.73 9.93
CA LEU A 560 2.99 10.54 11.08
C LEU A 560 4.11 10.46 12.12
N ASP A 561 4.55 11.62 12.60
CA ASP A 561 5.32 11.72 13.84
C ASP A 561 4.34 11.90 15.03
N PRO A 562 4.17 10.89 15.89
CA PRO A 562 3.21 10.97 16.99
C PRO A 562 3.53 12.07 18.01
N ASN A 563 4.82 12.43 18.16
CA ASN A 563 5.24 13.42 19.14
C ASN A 563 4.83 14.84 18.75
N THR A 564 4.77 15.10 17.43
CA THR A 564 4.45 16.43 16.90
C THR A 564 3.05 16.50 16.27
N GLY A 565 2.46 15.36 15.96
CA GLY A 565 1.22 15.26 15.20
C GLY A 565 1.37 15.64 13.72
N GLN A 566 2.60 15.78 13.22
CA GLN A 566 2.89 16.21 11.85
C GLN A 566 2.89 15.02 10.88
N TYR A 567 2.30 15.24 9.71
CA TYR A 567 2.31 14.28 8.60
C TYR A 567 3.25 14.73 7.48
N THR A 568 3.98 13.76 6.91
CA THR A 568 4.63 13.90 5.59
C THR A 568 3.94 12.94 4.62
N ILE A 569 3.49 13.44 3.45
CA ILE A 569 2.78 12.64 2.44
C ILE A 569 3.68 12.42 1.24
N PHE A 570 3.94 11.15 0.92
CA PHE A 570 4.76 10.69 -0.19
C PHE A 570 3.85 10.18 -1.31
N LYS A 571 3.82 10.88 -2.44
CA LYS A 571 3.03 10.49 -3.62
C LYS A 571 3.67 9.32 -4.35
N LEU A 572 2.85 8.45 -4.92
CA LEU A 572 3.28 7.39 -5.82
C LEU A 572 3.23 7.90 -7.27
N PRO A 573 4.09 7.36 -8.16
CA PRO A 573 4.14 7.78 -9.55
C PRO A 573 3.01 7.21 -10.41
N SER A 574 2.36 6.10 -9.97
CA SER A 574 1.18 5.51 -10.61
C SER A 574 -0.10 5.96 -9.94
N ILE A 575 -1.18 6.15 -10.72
CA ILE A 575 -2.52 6.46 -10.22
C ILE A 575 -3.47 5.27 -10.32
N GLY A 576 -4.54 5.29 -9.53
CA GLY A 576 -5.52 4.19 -9.51
C GLY A 576 -4.97 2.90 -8.90
N ALA A 577 -3.92 2.98 -8.10
CA ALA A 577 -3.24 1.84 -7.51
C ALA A 577 -4.12 1.03 -6.53
N GLU A 578 -5.03 1.69 -5.82
CA GLU A 578 -5.91 1.07 -4.83
C GLU A 578 -5.13 0.31 -3.75
N LEU A 579 -4.36 1.04 -2.96
CA LEU A 579 -3.45 0.48 -1.96
C LEU A 579 -4.22 -0.28 -0.86
N ARG A 580 -3.81 -1.54 -0.57
CA ARG A 580 -4.52 -2.41 0.41
C ARG A 580 -3.72 -2.73 1.67
N HIS A 581 -2.42 -2.61 1.63
CA HIS A 581 -1.57 -2.90 2.77
C HIS A 581 -0.32 -2.02 2.74
N ILE A 582 0.30 -1.87 3.90
CA ILE A 582 1.58 -1.23 4.08
C ILE A 582 2.45 -2.09 4.98
N ALA A 583 3.68 -2.34 4.58
CA ALA A 583 4.68 -3.01 5.38
C ALA A 583 5.92 -2.14 5.50
N VAL A 584 6.55 -2.16 6.66
CA VAL A 584 7.83 -1.49 6.93
C VAL A 584 8.89 -2.56 7.11
N ASP A 585 9.95 -2.45 6.33
CA ASP A 585 11.20 -3.19 6.52
C ASP A 585 12.29 -2.20 6.93
N ASP A 586 12.71 -2.27 8.17
CA ASP A 586 13.71 -1.37 8.73
C ASP A 586 14.96 -2.12 9.26
N ALA A 587 15.14 -3.39 8.89
CA ALA A 587 16.27 -4.22 9.32
C ALA A 587 17.62 -3.71 8.77
N GLY A 588 17.67 -3.33 7.51
CA GLY A 588 18.88 -2.85 6.82
C GLY A 588 18.89 -1.36 6.44
N GLY A 589 17.80 -0.70 6.63
CA GLY A 589 17.48 0.67 6.23
C GLY A 589 15.97 0.83 6.34
N LEU A 590 15.41 1.98 6.04
CA LEU A 590 13.97 2.15 6.05
C LEU A 590 13.42 1.99 4.63
N ASP A 591 12.73 0.89 4.41
CA ASP A 591 11.93 0.63 3.22
C ASP A 591 10.45 0.52 3.58
N VAL A 592 9.61 1.19 2.82
CA VAL A 592 8.15 1.06 2.95
C VAL A 592 7.63 0.35 1.71
N TRP A 593 6.89 -0.74 1.92
CA TRP A 593 6.30 -1.54 0.86
C TRP A 593 4.79 -1.37 0.82
N VAL A 594 4.27 -1.16 -0.37
CA VAL A 594 2.82 -1.14 -0.64
C VAL A 594 2.48 -2.00 -1.83
N VAL A 595 1.26 -2.52 -1.85
CA VAL A 595 0.78 -3.39 -2.93
C VAL A 595 -0.38 -2.70 -3.64
N TYR A 596 -0.28 -2.62 -4.97
CA TYR A 596 -1.28 -2.04 -5.85
C TYR A 596 -2.24 -3.13 -6.29
N ARG A 597 -3.43 -3.11 -5.72
CA ARG A 597 -4.42 -4.14 -6.03
C ARG A 597 -4.89 -4.07 -7.48
N GLU A 598 -5.20 -2.88 -7.95
CA GLU A 598 -5.82 -2.67 -9.26
C GLU A 598 -4.81 -2.68 -10.42
N ALA A 599 -3.58 -2.24 -10.16
CA ALA A 599 -2.50 -2.20 -11.14
C ALA A 599 -1.61 -3.46 -11.13
N SER A 600 -1.86 -4.41 -10.22
CA SER A 600 -1.05 -5.63 -10.04
C SER A 600 0.46 -5.37 -9.95
N ARG A 601 0.83 -4.48 -9.03
CA ARG A 601 2.22 -4.10 -8.74
C ARG A 601 2.52 -4.18 -7.25
N ALA A 602 3.80 -4.28 -6.93
CA ALA A 602 4.33 -3.93 -5.62
C ALA A 602 5.25 -2.72 -5.75
N ALA A 603 5.23 -1.84 -4.78
CA ALA A 603 6.13 -0.69 -4.75
C ALA A 603 6.96 -0.67 -3.48
N ARG A 604 8.26 -0.43 -3.66
CA ARG A 604 9.24 -0.13 -2.62
C ARG A 604 9.48 1.37 -2.59
N ILE A 605 9.36 1.98 -1.42
CA ILE A 605 9.58 3.40 -1.21
C ILE A 605 10.80 3.53 -0.32
N GLN A 606 11.83 4.20 -0.82
CA GLN A 606 13.10 4.47 -0.15
C GLN A 606 13.27 5.96 0.06
N PHE A 607 13.96 6.35 1.12
CA PHE A 607 14.05 7.75 1.53
C PHE A 607 15.50 8.23 1.45
N ARG A 608 15.73 9.34 0.74
CA ARG A 608 17.03 10.00 0.65
C ARG A 608 17.12 11.11 1.69
N THR A 609 18.26 11.19 2.34
CA THR A 609 18.61 12.34 3.18
C THR A 609 18.93 13.56 2.31
N GLU A 610 18.94 14.74 2.92
CA GLU A 610 19.40 15.96 2.23
C GLU A 610 20.86 15.83 1.80
N ASP A 611 21.73 15.25 2.64
CA ASP A 611 23.15 15.07 2.35
C ASP A 611 23.40 14.14 1.17
N GLU A 612 22.63 13.04 1.06
CA GLU A 612 22.70 12.15 -0.10
C GLU A 612 22.28 12.87 -1.39
N LEU A 613 21.23 13.68 -1.34
CA LEU A 613 20.81 14.45 -2.50
C LEU A 613 21.87 15.52 -2.90
N GLN A 614 22.48 16.20 -1.95
CA GLN A 614 23.56 17.15 -2.21
C GLN A 614 24.81 16.47 -2.79
N THR A 615 25.10 15.23 -2.36
CA THR A 615 26.17 14.41 -2.93
C THR A 615 25.91 14.12 -4.41
N LEU A 616 24.69 13.66 -4.75
CA LEU A 616 24.30 13.42 -6.15
C LEU A 616 24.38 14.70 -7.01
N LYS A 617 23.90 15.84 -6.49
CA LYS A 617 24.01 17.15 -7.15
C LYS A 617 25.46 17.56 -7.43
N SER A 618 26.33 17.35 -6.45
CA SER A 618 27.74 17.68 -6.57
C SER A 618 28.47 16.80 -7.59
N ALA A 619 28.13 15.50 -7.60
CA ALA A 619 28.70 14.54 -8.54
C ALA A 619 28.20 14.75 -9.99
N SER A 620 26.99 15.29 -10.19
CA SER A 620 26.46 15.63 -11.53
C SER A 620 27.05 16.92 -12.14
N ALA A 621 27.63 17.79 -11.32
CA ALA A 621 28.20 19.05 -11.76
C ALA A 621 29.66 18.93 -12.25
N ASN A 622 30.33 17.80 -12.03
CA ASN A 622 31.69 17.48 -12.45
C ASN A 622 31.72 16.58 -13.68
#